data_8ac2187438693adc8fd62c0b1d1722bb
#
_entry.id   8ac2187438693adc8fd62c0b1d1722bb
#
_cell.length_a   1.000
_cell.length_b   1.000
_cell.length_c   1.000
_cell.angle_alpha   90.00
_cell.angle_beta   90.00
_cell.angle_gamma   90.00
#
_symmetry.space_group_name_H-M   'P 1'
#
loop_
_entity.id
_entity.type
_entity.pdbx_description
1 polymer ?
#
loop_
_entity_poly.entity_id
_entity_poly.type
_entity_poly.pdbx_seq_one_letter_code
_entity_poly.pdbx_strand_id
1 'polypeptide(L)'
;KSHVLILHPGAHVGAGTDVGISQIIKGLNEVLTPDMDLQIALETMAGKGSEIGRNFEELARIIDGVTYNEKLSVCFDTCHTHDSGYDIAHDFDGVIQKFDHIIGKERIAVFHINDSKNVCGAAKDRHANIGFGEIGFDALSYIVHHPDFADVPKILETPYIPSQVKEKKSYAPYKYEIEMLKKNQFNPNVQEQILRDAEK
;
A
#
# COMPACT_ATOMS: atom_id res chain seq x y z
N LYS A 1 -20.34 7.03 -2.03
CA LYS A 1 -19.34 8.09 -1.76
C LYS A 1 -18.23 7.43 -0.99
N SER A 2 -16.96 7.66 -1.37
CA SER A 2 -15.83 7.26 -0.54
C SER A 2 -15.72 8.23 0.64
N HIS A 3 -15.51 7.71 1.84
CA HIS A 3 -15.26 8.49 3.05
C HIS A 3 -13.79 8.41 3.49
N VAL A 4 -12.93 7.76 2.71
CA VAL A 4 -11.50 7.62 2.95
C VAL A 4 -10.72 8.22 1.78
N LEU A 5 -9.80 9.13 2.11
CA LEU A 5 -8.80 9.69 1.19
C LEU A 5 -7.44 9.12 1.57
N ILE A 6 -6.76 8.50 0.61
CA ILE A 6 -5.40 8.00 0.82
C ILE A 6 -4.40 9.11 0.55
N LEU A 7 -3.44 9.26 1.46
CA LEU A 7 -2.43 10.31 1.41
C LEU A 7 -1.03 9.71 1.60
N HIS A 8 -0.15 9.89 0.60
CA HIS A 8 1.29 9.78 0.84
C HIS A 8 1.69 10.89 1.81
N PRO A 9 2.28 10.60 2.97
CA PRO A 9 2.55 11.63 3.98
C PRO A 9 3.42 12.77 3.47
N GLY A 10 4.40 12.45 2.60
CA GLY A 10 5.28 13.44 2.00
C GLY A 10 6.76 13.07 2.12
N ALA A 11 7.62 14.07 1.96
CA ALA A 11 9.06 13.90 2.01
C ALA A 11 9.74 15.10 2.68
N HIS A 12 10.85 14.86 3.40
CA HIS A 12 11.58 15.92 4.12
C HIS A 12 12.54 16.73 3.24
N VAL A 13 12.83 16.26 2.02
CA VAL A 13 13.62 16.96 0.98
C VAL A 13 14.92 17.60 1.52
N GLY A 14 15.66 16.85 2.33
CA GLY A 14 16.93 17.28 2.93
C GLY A 14 16.82 18.03 4.27
N ALA A 15 15.60 18.41 4.72
CA ALA A 15 15.42 19.09 6.00
C ALA A 15 15.51 18.18 7.22
N GLY A 16 15.48 16.85 7.01
CA GLY A 16 15.48 15.85 8.05
C GLY A 16 14.09 15.36 8.44
N THR A 17 14.02 14.12 8.90
CA THR A 17 12.75 13.43 9.20
C THR A 17 11.90 14.18 10.22
N ASP A 18 12.49 14.70 11.30
CA ASP A 18 11.75 15.41 12.35
C ASP A 18 11.08 16.69 11.84
N VAL A 19 11.77 17.44 10.98
CA VAL A 19 11.22 18.63 10.34
C VAL A 19 10.09 18.25 9.39
N GLY A 20 10.28 17.19 8.58
CA GLY A 20 9.26 16.70 7.67
C GLY A 20 7.99 16.24 8.40
N ILE A 21 8.11 15.45 9.46
CA ILE A 21 6.97 15.02 10.30
C ILE A 21 6.24 16.25 10.89
N SER A 22 6.99 17.22 11.43
CA SER A 22 6.39 18.44 12.00
C SER A 22 5.60 19.24 10.95
N GLN A 23 6.08 19.32 9.72
CA GLN A 23 5.38 19.99 8.64
C GLN A 23 4.12 19.26 8.20
N ILE A 24 4.15 17.92 8.16
CA ILE A 24 2.97 17.08 7.86
C ILE A 24 1.91 17.28 8.95
N ILE A 25 2.28 17.20 10.22
CA ILE A 25 1.39 17.43 11.36
C ILE A 25 0.75 18.82 11.26
N LYS A 26 1.55 19.85 10.98
CA LYS A 26 1.05 21.22 10.81
C LYS A 26 0.02 21.28 9.69
N GLY A 27 0.32 20.73 8.51
CA GLY A 27 -0.60 20.74 7.37
C GLY A 27 -1.90 20.00 7.66
N LEU A 28 -1.84 18.83 8.32
CA LEU A 28 -3.02 18.08 8.72
C LEU A 28 -3.86 18.84 9.74
N ASN A 29 -3.24 19.51 10.72
CA ASN A 29 -3.96 20.34 11.71
C ASN A 29 -4.60 21.60 11.10
N GLU A 30 -4.08 22.09 9.97
CA GLU A 30 -4.69 23.23 9.25
C GLU A 30 -5.93 22.83 8.43
N VAL A 31 -6.00 21.57 7.96
CA VAL A 31 -7.09 21.14 7.07
C VAL A 31 -8.16 20.32 7.75
N LEU A 32 -7.83 19.58 8.82
CA LEU A 32 -8.78 18.73 9.52
C LEU A 32 -9.67 19.55 10.47
N THR A 33 -10.98 19.31 10.39
CA THR A 33 -11.96 19.93 11.29
C THR A 33 -12.82 18.84 11.96
N PRO A 34 -13.41 19.10 13.14
CA PRO A 34 -14.16 18.09 13.88
C PRO A 34 -15.44 17.62 13.14
N ASP A 35 -16.04 18.46 12.31
CA ASP A 35 -17.24 18.20 11.53
C ASP A 35 -16.98 17.54 10.18
N MET A 36 -15.72 17.32 9.80
CA MET A 36 -15.35 16.66 8.54
C MET A 36 -15.78 15.19 8.54
N ASP A 37 -16.62 14.80 7.56
CA ASP A 37 -17.02 13.42 7.31
C ASP A 37 -16.08 12.75 6.30
N LEU A 38 -14.78 12.79 6.62
CA LEU A 38 -13.70 12.20 5.82
C LEU A 38 -12.62 11.66 6.74
N GLN A 39 -12.15 10.46 6.45
CA GLN A 39 -10.91 9.93 7.01
C GLN A 39 -9.76 10.12 6.03
N ILE A 40 -8.60 10.53 6.54
CA ILE A 40 -7.34 10.51 5.78
C ILE A 40 -6.56 9.25 6.20
N ALA A 41 -6.34 8.36 5.24
CA ALA A 41 -5.52 7.19 5.42
C ALA A 41 -4.08 7.52 5.00
N LEU A 42 -3.18 7.62 5.96
CA LEU A 42 -1.75 7.79 5.72
C LEU A 42 -1.18 6.50 5.16
N GLU A 43 -0.50 6.56 4.03
CA GLU A 43 0.05 5.37 3.40
C GLU A 43 1.40 4.99 4.00
N THR A 44 1.63 3.67 4.19
CA THR A 44 2.95 3.13 4.47
C THR A 44 3.84 3.34 3.25
N MET A 45 5.03 3.92 3.41
CA MET A 45 5.91 4.31 2.32
C MET A 45 7.14 3.42 2.22
N ALA A 46 7.67 3.27 1.00
CA ALA A 46 8.85 2.45 0.72
C ALA A 46 10.15 3.02 1.31
N GLY A 47 10.18 4.31 1.64
CA GLY A 47 11.38 4.99 2.13
C GLY A 47 12.33 5.42 1.00
N LYS A 48 11.80 5.60 -0.20
CA LYS A 48 12.57 6.06 -1.35
C LYS A 48 13.03 7.49 -1.15
N GLY A 49 14.34 7.69 -1.19
CA GLY A 49 14.94 9.01 -1.01
C GLY A 49 14.67 9.60 0.38
N SER A 50 13.83 10.63 0.44
CA SER A 50 13.49 11.36 1.67
C SER A 50 12.03 11.20 2.09
N GLU A 51 11.35 10.16 1.62
CA GLU A 51 9.95 9.86 1.99
C GLU A 51 9.79 9.69 3.51
N ILE A 52 8.66 10.17 4.02
CA ILE A 52 8.20 10.02 5.40
C ILE A 52 7.08 8.98 5.44
N GLY A 53 7.03 8.18 6.52
CA GLY A 53 6.08 7.07 6.65
C GLY A 53 6.67 5.71 6.25
N ARG A 54 8.00 5.64 6.12
CA ARG A 54 8.72 4.41 5.78
C ARG A 54 8.77 3.37 6.91
N ASN A 55 8.44 3.76 8.12
CA ASN A 55 8.30 2.87 9.26
C ASN A 55 7.07 3.26 10.09
N PHE A 56 6.60 2.33 10.89
CA PHE A 56 5.38 2.51 11.67
C PHE A 56 5.53 3.59 12.73
N GLU A 57 6.73 3.78 13.26
CA GLU A 57 7.06 4.80 14.24
C GLU A 57 6.89 6.23 13.68
N GLU A 58 7.25 6.45 12.41
CA GLU A 58 7.03 7.75 11.74
C GLU A 58 5.54 8.03 11.55
N LEU A 59 4.74 7.02 11.14
CA LEU A 59 3.28 7.16 11.02
C LEU A 59 2.62 7.41 12.38
N ALA A 60 3.03 6.68 13.43
CA ALA A 60 2.53 6.88 14.78
C ALA A 60 2.78 8.31 15.26
N ARG A 61 3.99 8.84 15.04
CA ARG A 61 4.35 10.22 15.40
C ARG A 61 3.48 11.26 14.69
N ILE A 62 3.14 11.03 13.42
CA ILE A 62 2.22 11.92 12.70
C ILE A 62 0.83 11.85 13.32
N ILE A 63 0.31 10.65 13.55
CA ILE A 63 -1.02 10.43 14.12
C ILE A 63 -1.12 11.09 15.50
N ASP A 64 -0.13 10.85 16.38
CA ASP A 64 -0.11 11.39 17.74
C ASP A 64 0.00 12.92 17.80
N GLY A 65 0.63 13.53 16.79
CA GLY A 65 0.81 14.98 16.71
C GLY A 65 -0.40 15.73 16.13
N VAL A 66 -1.38 15.04 15.58
CA VAL A 66 -2.57 15.66 14.97
C VAL A 66 -3.71 15.78 15.99
N THR A 67 -4.30 16.96 16.08
CA THR A 67 -5.36 17.29 17.06
C THR A 67 -6.61 16.42 16.88
N TYR A 68 -7.06 16.24 15.63
CA TYR A 68 -8.21 15.40 15.28
C TYR A 68 -7.71 14.05 14.72
N ASN A 69 -6.90 13.34 15.50
CA ASN A 69 -6.27 12.10 15.03
C ASN A 69 -7.27 10.93 14.86
N GLU A 70 -8.49 11.04 15.36
CA GLU A 70 -9.59 10.12 15.07
C GLU A 70 -10.03 10.18 13.59
N LYS A 71 -9.66 11.26 12.86
CA LYS A 71 -9.85 11.40 11.42
C LYS A 71 -8.73 10.74 10.61
N LEU A 72 -7.69 10.23 11.27
CA LEU A 72 -6.58 9.56 10.63
C LEU A 72 -6.72 8.04 10.73
N SER A 73 -6.41 7.38 9.65
CA SER A 73 -6.27 5.94 9.53
C SER A 73 -5.00 5.62 8.71
N VAL A 74 -4.78 4.36 8.38
CA VAL A 74 -3.63 3.93 7.60
C VAL A 74 -4.08 3.18 6.35
N CYS A 75 -3.45 3.48 5.22
CA CYS A 75 -3.42 2.64 4.05
C CYS A 75 -2.15 1.77 4.12
N PHE A 76 -2.35 0.47 4.24
CA PHE A 76 -1.23 -0.49 4.27
C PHE A 76 -0.93 -0.95 2.85
N ASP A 77 0.13 -0.40 2.24
CA ASP A 77 0.61 -0.85 0.93
C ASP A 77 1.61 -1.99 1.10
N THR A 78 1.35 -3.13 0.45
CA THR A 78 2.19 -4.33 0.57
C THR A 78 3.56 -4.15 -0.11
N CYS A 79 3.62 -3.50 -1.27
CA CYS A 79 4.89 -3.22 -1.95
C CYS A 79 5.74 -2.26 -1.12
N HIS A 80 5.17 -1.15 -0.66
CA HIS A 80 5.89 -0.15 0.12
C HIS A 80 6.40 -0.72 1.45
N THR A 81 5.56 -1.45 2.17
CA THR A 81 5.94 -2.08 3.45
C THR A 81 7.06 -3.10 3.25
N HIS A 82 7.00 -3.93 2.20
CA HIS A 82 8.08 -4.84 1.82
C HIS A 82 9.36 -4.08 1.46
N ASP A 83 9.27 -3.08 0.59
CA ASP A 83 10.42 -2.29 0.15
C ASP A 83 11.06 -1.48 1.28
N SER A 84 10.31 -1.13 2.32
CA SER A 84 10.84 -0.46 3.52
C SER A 84 11.53 -1.41 4.53
N GLY A 85 11.44 -2.72 4.33
CA GLY A 85 12.18 -3.72 5.10
C GLY A 85 11.36 -4.59 6.05
N TYR A 86 10.04 -4.53 5.97
CA TYR A 86 9.17 -5.47 6.69
C TYR A 86 8.94 -6.73 5.85
N ASP A 87 9.31 -7.89 6.38
CA ASP A 87 9.22 -9.17 5.66
C ASP A 87 7.78 -9.72 5.62
N ILE A 88 6.91 -9.04 4.88
CA ILE A 88 5.53 -9.49 4.71
C ILE A 88 5.40 -10.74 3.83
N ALA A 89 6.44 -11.08 3.10
CA ALA A 89 6.45 -12.28 2.26
C ALA A 89 6.51 -13.57 3.07
N HIS A 90 7.18 -13.55 4.23
CA HIS A 90 7.39 -14.75 5.04
C HIS A 90 6.84 -14.63 6.47
N ASP A 91 6.59 -13.40 6.97
CA ASP A 91 6.14 -13.16 8.35
C ASP A 91 5.12 -12.00 8.43
N PHE A 92 4.05 -12.07 7.66
CA PHE A 92 3.00 -11.04 7.69
C PHE A 92 2.40 -10.86 9.09
N ASP A 93 2.14 -11.95 9.81
CA ASP A 93 1.55 -11.90 11.15
C ASP A 93 2.45 -11.18 12.15
N GLY A 94 3.76 -11.44 12.10
CA GLY A 94 4.73 -10.72 12.94
C GLY A 94 4.82 -9.23 12.59
N VAL A 95 4.73 -8.90 11.31
CA VAL A 95 4.66 -7.49 10.87
C VAL A 95 3.38 -6.82 11.37
N ILE A 96 2.22 -7.48 11.28
CA ILE A 96 0.95 -6.94 11.80
C ILE A 96 0.98 -6.83 13.33
N GLN A 97 1.57 -7.77 14.06
CA GLN A 97 1.76 -7.64 15.51
C GLN A 97 2.59 -6.42 15.88
N LYS A 98 3.68 -6.16 15.12
CA LYS A 98 4.48 -4.94 15.31
C LYS A 98 3.67 -3.68 15.00
N PHE A 99 2.90 -3.67 13.92
CA PHE A 99 2.01 -2.57 13.56
C PHE A 99 0.97 -2.30 14.65
N ASP A 100 0.33 -3.37 15.14
CA ASP A 100 -0.68 -3.30 16.19
C ASP A 100 -0.13 -2.70 17.49
N HIS A 101 1.09 -3.11 17.88
CA HIS A 101 1.75 -2.57 19.07
C HIS A 101 2.07 -1.07 18.95
N ILE A 102 2.41 -0.56 17.76
CA ILE A 102 2.88 0.80 17.55
C ILE A 102 1.71 1.76 17.23
N ILE A 103 0.75 1.33 16.44
CA ILE A 103 -0.31 2.19 15.88
C ILE A 103 -1.70 1.70 16.29
N GLY A 104 -1.92 0.37 16.32
CA GLY A 104 -3.22 -0.28 16.42
C GLY A 104 -3.72 -0.76 15.05
N LYS A 105 -3.96 -2.07 14.91
CA LYS A 105 -4.38 -2.67 13.63
C LYS A 105 -5.77 -2.21 13.16
N GLU A 106 -6.60 -1.74 14.07
CA GLU A 106 -7.93 -1.17 13.79
C GLU A 106 -7.85 0.14 12.99
N ARG A 107 -6.68 0.78 12.95
CA ARG A 107 -6.45 1.97 12.11
C ARG A 107 -6.19 1.65 10.65
N ILE A 108 -6.02 0.38 10.26
CA ILE A 108 -5.92 -0.01 8.85
C ILE A 108 -7.29 0.10 8.20
N ALA A 109 -7.50 1.16 7.41
CA ALA A 109 -8.76 1.43 6.73
C ALA A 109 -8.81 0.88 5.30
N VAL A 110 -7.64 0.61 4.70
CA VAL A 110 -7.53 0.09 3.33
C VAL A 110 -6.17 -0.59 3.15
N PHE A 111 -6.14 -1.62 2.32
CA PHE A 111 -4.91 -2.20 1.79
C PHE A 111 -4.73 -1.82 0.33
N HIS A 112 -3.53 -1.41 -0.03
CA HIS A 112 -3.04 -1.53 -1.39
C HIS A 112 -2.32 -2.87 -1.53
N ILE A 113 -2.86 -3.74 -2.38
CA ILE A 113 -2.32 -5.08 -2.63
C ILE A 113 -1.50 -5.02 -3.90
N ASN A 114 -0.20 -4.86 -3.75
CA ASN A 114 0.75 -4.76 -4.84
C ASN A 114 1.91 -5.73 -4.60
N ASP A 115 2.38 -6.41 -5.63
CA ASP A 115 3.64 -7.15 -5.56
C ASP A 115 4.82 -6.20 -5.78
N SER A 116 6.02 -6.57 -5.37
CA SER A 116 7.20 -5.74 -5.53
C SER A 116 8.21 -6.37 -6.49
N LYS A 117 8.81 -5.53 -7.37
CA LYS A 117 9.94 -5.94 -8.22
C LYS A 117 11.26 -6.05 -7.46
N ASN A 118 11.28 -5.67 -6.18
CA ASN A 118 12.50 -5.51 -5.41
C ASN A 118 12.53 -6.49 -4.23
N VAL A 119 13.74 -6.84 -3.81
CA VAL A 119 13.95 -7.56 -2.56
C VAL A 119 13.53 -6.70 -1.36
N CYS A 120 13.18 -7.35 -0.26
CA CYS A 120 12.80 -6.69 0.98
C CYS A 120 13.87 -5.68 1.42
N GLY A 121 13.43 -4.47 1.79
CA GLY A 121 14.32 -3.40 2.24
C GLY A 121 15.02 -2.60 1.14
N ALA A 122 14.64 -2.76 -0.13
CA ALA A 122 15.29 -2.07 -1.25
C ALA A 122 15.01 -0.56 -1.31
N ALA A 123 13.98 -0.06 -0.64
CA ALA A 123 13.58 1.35 -0.61
C ALA A 123 13.39 1.97 -2.00
N LYS A 124 12.65 1.30 -2.90
CA LYS A 124 12.57 1.70 -4.32
C LYS A 124 11.18 2.02 -4.84
N ASP A 125 10.12 1.44 -4.26
CA ASP A 125 8.75 1.61 -4.74
C ASP A 125 8.63 1.28 -6.25
N ARG A 126 8.53 0.00 -6.56
CA ARG A 126 8.35 -0.51 -7.92
C ARG A 126 7.37 -1.69 -7.90
N HIS A 127 6.10 -1.39 -8.17
CA HIS A 127 5.04 -2.39 -8.21
C HIS A 127 5.29 -3.43 -9.31
N ALA A 128 5.06 -4.68 -8.98
CA ALA A 128 4.92 -5.78 -9.92
C ALA A 128 3.46 -6.24 -9.98
N ASN A 129 3.11 -6.99 -11.03
CA ASN A 129 1.82 -7.66 -11.09
C ASN A 129 1.75 -8.79 -10.07
N ILE A 130 0.54 -9.10 -9.59
CA ILE A 130 0.30 -10.06 -8.52
C ILE A 130 0.89 -11.43 -8.84
N GLY A 131 1.83 -11.88 -8.01
CA GLY A 131 2.54 -13.16 -8.14
C GLY A 131 3.73 -13.15 -9.10
N PHE A 132 4.11 -11.98 -9.62
CA PHE A 132 5.26 -11.81 -10.52
C PHE A 132 6.39 -10.98 -9.89
N GLY A 133 6.34 -10.74 -8.61
CA GLY A 133 7.35 -10.02 -7.83
C GLY A 133 7.94 -10.85 -6.71
N GLU A 134 8.66 -10.18 -5.81
CA GLU A 134 9.43 -10.77 -4.72
C GLU A 134 8.56 -11.10 -3.48
N ILE A 135 7.36 -10.53 -3.36
CA ILE A 135 6.40 -10.89 -2.30
C ILE A 135 5.72 -12.21 -2.67
N GLY A 136 5.29 -12.33 -3.92
CA GLY A 136 4.69 -13.54 -4.48
C GLY A 136 3.19 -13.71 -4.18
N PHE A 137 2.56 -14.57 -4.99
CA PHE A 137 1.11 -14.76 -4.96
C PHE A 137 0.60 -15.30 -3.61
N ASP A 138 1.27 -16.29 -3.04
CA ASP A 138 0.78 -16.99 -1.83
C ASP A 138 0.71 -16.04 -0.63
N ALA A 139 1.74 -15.21 -0.44
CA ALA A 139 1.77 -14.21 0.62
C ALA A 139 0.69 -13.13 0.42
N LEU A 140 0.56 -12.59 -0.80
CA LEU A 140 -0.47 -11.59 -1.11
C LEU A 140 -1.88 -12.17 -0.97
N SER A 141 -2.10 -13.41 -1.39
CA SER A 141 -3.38 -14.09 -1.21
C SER A 141 -3.69 -14.34 0.27
N TYR A 142 -2.69 -14.71 1.08
CA TYR A 142 -2.85 -14.82 2.53
C TYR A 142 -3.31 -13.49 3.15
N ILE A 143 -2.67 -12.37 2.78
CA ILE A 143 -3.05 -11.03 3.25
C ILE A 143 -4.49 -10.68 2.87
N VAL A 144 -4.88 -10.96 1.62
CA VAL A 144 -6.24 -10.69 1.13
C VAL A 144 -7.31 -11.44 1.92
N HIS A 145 -7.02 -12.69 2.30
CA HIS A 145 -7.96 -13.56 3.02
C HIS A 145 -7.77 -13.57 4.54
N HIS A 146 -6.90 -12.70 5.07
CA HIS A 146 -6.63 -12.67 6.50
C HIS A 146 -7.90 -12.32 7.29
N PRO A 147 -8.28 -13.11 8.31
CA PRO A 147 -9.57 -12.98 9.00
C PRO A 147 -9.75 -11.63 9.70
N ASP A 148 -8.67 -11.07 10.26
CA ASP A 148 -8.73 -9.77 10.97
C ASP A 148 -9.07 -8.60 10.02
N PHE A 149 -8.88 -8.77 8.72
CA PHE A 149 -9.08 -7.73 7.72
C PHE A 149 -10.13 -8.09 6.67
N ALA A 150 -11.04 -9.03 6.97
CA ALA A 150 -12.06 -9.48 6.01
C ALA A 150 -12.89 -8.33 5.43
N ASP A 151 -13.27 -7.37 6.27
CA ASP A 151 -14.10 -6.22 5.89
C ASP A 151 -13.31 -4.99 5.41
N VAL A 152 -11.97 -5.02 5.48
CA VAL A 152 -11.13 -3.92 5.03
C VAL A 152 -11.01 -3.95 3.50
N PRO A 153 -11.29 -2.85 2.78
CA PRO A 153 -11.13 -2.77 1.34
C PRO A 153 -9.70 -3.08 0.87
N LYS A 154 -9.57 -3.77 -0.26
CA LYS A 154 -8.31 -4.08 -0.94
C LYS A 154 -8.35 -3.47 -2.34
N ILE A 155 -7.33 -2.69 -2.69
CA ILE A 155 -7.18 -1.97 -3.94
C ILE A 155 -5.88 -2.42 -4.61
N LEU A 156 -5.87 -2.50 -5.94
CA LEU A 156 -4.69 -2.83 -6.74
C LEU A 156 -4.19 -1.59 -7.49
N GLU A 157 -2.88 -1.41 -7.50
CA GLU A 157 -2.19 -0.37 -8.28
C GLU A 157 -1.09 -0.98 -9.16
N THR A 158 -1.30 -2.24 -9.54
CA THR A 158 -0.35 -3.01 -10.34
C THR A 158 -0.21 -2.43 -11.76
N PRO A 159 0.99 -2.57 -12.37
CA PRO A 159 1.26 -1.96 -13.66
C PRO A 159 0.43 -2.59 -14.79
N TYR A 160 0.05 -1.77 -15.77
CA TYR A 160 -0.59 -2.23 -16.98
C TYR A 160 0.35 -3.12 -17.80
N ILE A 161 -0.22 -4.11 -18.50
CA ILE A 161 0.50 -5.04 -19.36
C ILE A 161 0.70 -4.38 -20.73
N PRO A 162 1.95 -4.14 -21.17
CA PRO A 162 2.21 -3.53 -22.47
C PRO A 162 1.83 -4.47 -23.62
N SER A 163 1.20 -3.92 -24.66
CA SER A 163 0.91 -4.64 -25.89
C SER A 163 2.20 -5.09 -26.57
N GLN A 164 2.18 -6.31 -27.11
CA GLN A 164 3.30 -6.84 -27.91
C GLN A 164 3.17 -6.48 -29.40
N VAL A 165 1.98 -6.06 -29.84
CA VAL A 165 1.68 -5.80 -31.28
C VAL A 165 1.31 -4.35 -31.57
N LYS A 166 0.87 -3.58 -30.55
CA LYS A 166 0.45 -2.18 -30.71
C LYS A 166 1.35 -1.27 -29.90
N GLU A 167 2.15 -0.48 -30.59
CA GLU A 167 3.07 0.47 -29.97
C GLU A 167 2.33 1.43 -29.02
N LYS A 168 2.91 1.71 -27.84
CA LYS A 168 2.37 2.61 -26.80
C LYS A 168 1.00 2.23 -26.24
N LYS A 169 0.50 1.02 -26.47
CA LYS A 169 -0.73 0.53 -25.89
C LYS A 169 -0.44 -0.43 -24.72
N SER A 170 -1.26 -0.35 -23.67
CA SER A 170 -1.21 -1.26 -22.53
C SER A 170 -2.61 -1.57 -22.02
N TYR A 171 -2.75 -2.66 -21.27
CA TYR A 171 -4.04 -3.18 -20.81
C TYR A 171 -4.05 -3.36 -19.32
N ALA A 172 -5.17 -3.01 -18.69
CA ALA A 172 -5.36 -3.12 -17.24
C ALA A 172 -5.43 -4.60 -16.82
N PRO A 173 -4.65 -5.01 -15.81
CA PRO A 173 -4.64 -6.39 -15.34
C PRO A 173 -5.73 -6.67 -14.29
N TYR A 174 -6.31 -5.66 -13.68
CA TYR A 174 -7.07 -5.71 -12.43
C TYR A 174 -8.17 -6.77 -12.40
N LYS A 175 -8.98 -6.90 -13.47
CA LYS A 175 -10.04 -7.92 -13.53
C LYS A 175 -9.50 -9.33 -13.29
N TYR A 176 -8.37 -9.64 -13.90
CA TYR A 176 -7.76 -10.97 -13.86
C TYR A 176 -7.05 -11.20 -12.51
N GLU A 177 -6.34 -10.21 -12.02
CA GLU A 177 -5.63 -10.28 -10.73
C GLU A 177 -6.62 -10.40 -9.56
N ILE A 178 -7.70 -9.62 -9.57
CA ILE A 178 -8.79 -9.74 -8.59
C ILE A 178 -9.42 -11.13 -8.64
N GLU A 179 -9.62 -11.71 -9.83
CA GLU A 179 -10.17 -13.06 -9.97
C GLU A 179 -9.23 -14.13 -9.40
N MET A 180 -7.92 -14.03 -9.66
CA MET A 180 -6.90 -14.92 -9.07
C MET A 180 -6.93 -14.84 -7.54
N LEU A 181 -6.89 -13.64 -6.98
CA LEU A 181 -6.94 -13.42 -5.54
C LEU A 181 -8.22 -13.96 -4.92
N LYS A 182 -9.39 -13.65 -5.47
CA LYS A 182 -10.68 -14.15 -4.97
C LYS A 182 -10.81 -15.67 -4.98
N LYS A 183 -10.21 -16.32 -5.97
CA LYS A 183 -10.20 -17.78 -6.08
C LYS A 183 -9.09 -18.46 -5.29
N ASN A 184 -8.16 -17.67 -4.75
CA ASN A 184 -6.90 -18.16 -4.18
C ASN A 184 -6.18 -19.11 -5.16
N GLN A 185 -6.09 -18.72 -6.42
CA GLN A 185 -5.51 -19.54 -7.49
C GLN A 185 -4.63 -18.71 -8.42
N PHE A 186 -3.33 -18.97 -8.39
CA PHE A 186 -2.37 -18.31 -9.26
C PHE A 186 -2.46 -18.84 -10.70
N ASN A 187 -2.45 -17.91 -11.67
CA ASN A 187 -2.32 -18.22 -13.09
C ASN A 187 -1.02 -17.64 -13.64
N PRO A 188 0.04 -18.43 -13.84
CA PRO A 188 1.32 -17.93 -14.35
C PRO A 188 1.24 -17.37 -15.79
N ASN A 189 0.17 -17.69 -16.54
CA ASN A 189 -0.03 -17.23 -17.91
C ASN A 189 -1.03 -16.06 -17.99
N VAL A 190 -1.35 -15.39 -16.87
CA VAL A 190 -2.38 -14.35 -16.84
C VAL A 190 -2.05 -13.16 -17.75
N GLN A 191 -0.78 -12.77 -17.86
CA GLN A 191 -0.36 -11.67 -18.73
C GLN A 191 -0.59 -11.99 -20.20
N GLU A 192 -0.27 -13.21 -20.63
CA GLU A 192 -0.56 -13.70 -22.01
C GLU A 192 -2.08 -13.78 -22.25
N GLN A 193 -2.84 -14.19 -21.26
CA GLN A 193 -4.30 -14.23 -21.34
C GLN A 193 -4.87 -12.82 -21.54
N ILE A 194 -4.41 -11.83 -20.77
CA ILE A 194 -4.83 -10.42 -20.89
C ILE A 194 -4.56 -9.92 -22.32
N LEU A 195 -3.35 -10.14 -22.85
CA LEU A 195 -3.00 -9.72 -24.20
C LEU A 195 -3.88 -10.39 -25.24
N ARG A 196 -4.04 -11.70 -25.16
CA ARG A 196 -4.89 -12.46 -26.09
C ARG A 196 -6.34 -12.00 -26.09
N ASP A 197 -6.90 -11.68 -24.93
CA ASP A 197 -8.31 -11.26 -24.80
C ASP A 197 -8.53 -9.82 -25.26
N ALA A 198 -7.52 -8.97 -25.13
CA ALA A 198 -7.59 -7.55 -25.47
C ALA A 198 -7.17 -7.24 -26.92
N GLU A 199 -6.49 -8.16 -27.61
CA GLU A 199 -5.96 -7.98 -28.97
C GLU A 199 -6.77 -8.74 -30.03
N LYS A 200 -7.84 -9.44 -29.62
CA LYS A 200 -8.87 -9.97 -30.53
C LYS A 200 -9.70 -8.81 -31.10
#